data_c22ee5d348fc6d96e2a5ef33bf668e55
#
_entry.id   c22ee5d348fc6d96e2a5ef33bf668e55
#
_cell.length_a   1.000
_cell.length_b   1.000
_cell.length_c   1.000
_cell.angle_alpha   90.00
_cell.angle_beta   90.00
_cell.angle_gamma   90.00
#
_symmetry.space_group_name_H-M   'P 1'
#
loop_
_entity.id
_entity.type
_entity.pdbx_description
1 polymer ?
#
loop_
_entity_poly.entity_id
_entity_poly.type
_entity_poly.pdbx_seq_one_letter_code
_entity_poly.pdbx_strand_id
1 'polypeptide(L)'
;MKLLSFLKNKALGSSIDYKILPRKVKFDWKDTPVDWIPNQPFASYFINEINNILPAGEFWFCRLYNKVLPRITDEKLKQDVQAFIRQEAMHANAHTSANKEYLSARNIDIQRNLDIMNYLFTTALADKPFDKEVPQFLQEQWDLFRLGVIATVEHMTCVLGKYALYNKRWEELGADPEW
;
A
#
# COMPACT_ATOMS: atom_id res chain seq x y z
N MET A 1 -2.46 33.63 -4.67
CA MET A 1 -3.93 33.53 -4.86
C MET A 1 -4.36 33.01 -6.26
N LYS A 2 -3.64 33.23 -7.36
CA LYS A 2 -4.04 32.76 -8.72
C LYS A 2 -3.79 31.27 -9.02
N LEU A 3 -2.84 30.61 -8.35
CA LEU A 3 -2.53 29.20 -8.58
C LEU A 3 -3.60 28.26 -8.01
N LEU A 4 -4.15 28.59 -6.85
CA LEU A 4 -5.22 27.81 -6.19
C LEU A 4 -6.56 27.89 -6.95
N SER A 5 -6.87 28.99 -7.63
CA SER A 5 -8.07 29.11 -8.48
C SER A 5 -7.93 28.31 -9.76
N PHE A 6 -6.70 28.19 -10.32
CA PHE A 6 -6.42 27.39 -11.50
C PHE A 6 -6.57 25.89 -11.23
N LEU A 7 -6.13 25.44 -10.05
CA LEU A 7 -6.28 24.04 -9.62
C LEU A 7 -7.75 23.66 -9.31
N LYS A 8 -8.54 24.60 -8.75
CA LYS A 8 -9.97 24.38 -8.53
C LYS A 8 -10.76 24.17 -9.81
N ASN A 9 -10.40 24.88 -10.89
CA ASN A 9 -11.13 24.79 -12.16
C ASN A 9 -10.74 23.59 -13.05
N LYS A 10 -9.62 22.90 -12.75
CA LYS A 10 -9.18 21.72 -13.50
C LYS A 10 -9.60 20.38 -12.87
N ALA A 11 -10.06 20.41 -11.62
CA ALA A 11 -10.60 19.24 -10.91
C ALA A 11 -12.08 18.94 -11.27
N LEU A 12 -12.72 19.75 -12.13
CA LEU A 12 -14.08 19.55 -12.63
C LEU A 12 -14.12 18.80 -13.98
N GLY A 13 -13.25 17.79 -14.13
CA GLY A 13 -13.44 16.77 -15.15
C GLY A 13 -14.44 15.75 -14.63
N SER A 14 -15.56 15.58 -15.37
CA SER A 14 -16.64 14.61 -15.20
C SER A 14 -16.56 13.71 -13.99
N SER A 15 -17.46 13.85 -13.03
CA SER A 15 -17.64 12.92 -11.94
C SER A 15 -17.97 11.53 -12.51
N ILE A 16 -16.94 10.73 -12.75
CA ILE A 16 -17.16 9.30 -12.95
C ILE A 16 -17.72 8.83 -11.60
N ASP A 17 -18.97 8.41 -11.61
CA ASP A 17 -19.60 7.83 -10.42
C ASP A 17 -18.98 6.48 -10.17
N TYR A 18 -17.81 6.48 -9.51
CA TYR A 18 -17.13 5.26 -9.08
C TYR A 18 -17.35 4.99 -7.60
N LYS A 19 -17.37 3.74 -7.25
CA LYS A 19 -17.44 3.29 -5.86
C LYS A 19 -16.27 2.35 -5.57
N ILE A 20 -15.53 2.68 -4.52
CA ILE A 20 -14.47 1.79 -4.02
C ILE A 20 -15.15 0.62 -3.31
N LEU A 21 -14.95 -0.59 -3.83
CA LEU A 21 -15.50 -1.83 -3.28
C LEU A 21 -14.35 -2.71 -2.78
N PRO A 22 -14.19 -2.86 -1.46
CA PRO A 22 -13.21 -3.80 -0.91
C PRO A 22 -13.54 -5.22 -1.36
N ARG A 23 -12.55 -5.92 -1.89
CA ARG A 23 -12.70 -7.31 -2.35
C ARG A 23 -12.12 -8.27 -1.31
N LYS A 24 -12.92 -9.25 -0.90
CA LYS A 24 -12.42 -10.35 -0.07
C LYS A 24 -11.76 -11.37 -1.00
N VAL A 25 -10.44 -11.37 -1.02
CA VAL A 25 -9.65 -12.36 -1.75
C VAL A 25 -9.09 -13.36 -0.73
N LYS A 26 -9.08 -14.64 -1.11
CA LYS A 26 -8.43 -15.70 -0.38
C LYS A 26 -7.48 -16.41 -1.34
N PHE A 27 -6.21 -16.45 -0.95
CA PHE A 27 -5.17 -17.14 -1.70
C PHE A 27 -4.86 -18.49 -1.05
N ASP A 28 -4.49 -19.48 -1.85
CA ASP A 28 -3.96 -20.77 -1.39
C ASP A 28 -2.53 -20.91 -1.89
N TRP A 29 -1.57 -20.70 -1.01
CA TRP A 29 -0.15 -20.71 -1.33
C TRP A 29 0.50 -22.09 -1.24
N LYS A 30 -0.30 -23.16 -1.03
CA LYS A 30 0.21 -24.48 -0.67
C LYS A 30 1.15 -25.05 -1.74
N ASP A 31 0.76 -24.99 -2.98
CA ASP A 31 1.46 -25.62 -4.10
C ASP A 31 2.29 -24.63 -4.93
N THR A 32 2.23 -23.33 -4.62
CA THR A 32 2.96 -22.27 -5.32
C THR A 32 4.47 -22.37 -5.02
N PRO A 33 5.35 -22.51 -6.01
CA PRO A 33 6.79 -22.54 -5.80
C PRO A 33 7.34 -21.16 -5.44
N VAL A 34 8.50 -21.10 -4.77
CA VAL A 34 9.12 -19.80 -4.39
C VAL A 34 9.66 -19.07 -5.62
N ASP A 35 10.18 -19.80 -6.57
CA ASP A 35 10.61 -19.35 -7.89
C ASP A 35 9.45 -19.49 -8.91
N TRP A 36 8.33 -18.85 -8.57
CA TRP A 36 7.07 -18.96 -9.33
C TRP A 36 7.15 -18.46 -10.78
N ILE A 37 8.25 -17.78 -11.16
CA ILE A 37 8.62 -17.53 -12.56
C ILE A 37 9.77 -18.48 -12.93
N PRO A 38 9.55 -19.56 -13.66
CA PRO A 38 10.58 -20.55 -13.99
C PRO A 38 11.79 -19.90 -14.66
N ASN A 39 12.99 -20.30 -14.22
CA ASN A 39 14.27 -19.77 -14.71
C ASN A 39 14.49 -18.27 -14.51
N GLN A 40 13.66 -17.61 -13.69
CA GLN A 40 13.77 -16.20 -13.35
C GLN A 40 13.77 -15.98 -11.83
N PRO A 41 14.70 -16.58 -11.07
CA PRO A 41 14.67 -16.51 -9.61
C PRO A 41 14.76 -15.06 -9.08
N PHE A 42 15.55 -14.22 -9.72
CA PHE A 42 15.64 -12.81 -9.31
C PHE A 42 14.28 -12.09 -9.40
N ALA A 43 13.53 -12.29 -10.49
CA ALA A 43 12.22 -11.67 -10.65
C ALA A 43 11.21 -12.20 -9.62
N SER A 44 11.19 -13.52 -9.40
CA SER A 44 10.34 -14.14 -8.38
C SER A 44 10.62 -13.58 -6.97
N TYR A 45 11.89 -13.55 -6.56
CA TYR A 45 12.27 -13.03 -5.25
C TYR A 45 12.06 -11.52 -5.11
N PHE A 46 12.33 -10.74 -6.16
CA PHE A 46 12.09 -9.29 -6.14
C PHE A 46 10.62 -8.95 -5.91
N ILE A 47 9.72 -9.67 -6.57
CA ILE A 47 8.28 -9.47 -6.37
C ILE A 47 7.84 -10.01 -5.01
N ASN A 48 8.40 -11.12 -4.54
CA ASN A 48 8.13 -11.63 -3.18
C ASN A 48 8.49 -10.61 -2.09
N GLU A 49 9.51 -9.79 -2.29
CA GLU A 49 9.87 -8.71 -1.33
C GLU A 49 8.79 -7.65 -1.16
N ILE A 50 7.92 -7.46 -2.15
CA ILE A 50 6.77 -6.54 -2.03
C ILE A 50 5.88 -6.96 -0.86
N ASN A 51 5.67 -8.26 -0.66
CA ASN A 51 4.91 -8.79 0.48
C ASN A 51 5.52 -8.42 1.84
N ASN A 52 6.83 -8.16 1.90
CA ASN A 52 7.50 -7.77 3.14
C ASN A 52 7.33 -6.26 3.43
N ILE A 53 7.25 -5.45 2.39
CA ILE A 53 7.23 -3.98 2.49
C ILE A 53 5.82 -3.48 2.79
N LEU A 54 4.82 -4.00 2.08
CA LEU A 54 3.48 -3.43 2.03
C LEU A 54 2.70 -3.49 3.36
N PRO A 55 2.66 -4.59 4.13
CA PRO A 55 1.79 -4.68 5.31
C PRO A 55 1.99 -3.55 6.32
N ALA A 56 3.24 -3.26 6.68
CA ALA A 56 3.55 -2.22 7.66
C ALA A 56 3.15 -0.83 7.15
N GLY A 57 3.37 -0.58 5.85
CA GLY A 57 2.98 0.66 5.16
C GLY A 57 1.47 0.83 5.12
N GLU A 58 0.74 -0.17 4.64
CA GLU A 58 -0.71 -0.11 4.46
C GLU A 58 -1.47 0.00 5.80
N PHE A 59 -1.02 -0.70 6.85
CA PHE A 59 -1.55 -0.46 8.19
C PHE A 59 -1.23 0.96 8.70
N TRP A 60 -0.08 1.52 8.35
CA TRP A 60 0.24 2.92 8.66
C TRP A 60 -0.64 3.88 7.86
N PHE A 61 -0.94 3.62 6.57
CA PHE A 61 -1.92 4.36 5.78
C PHE A 61 -3.27 4.40 6.50
N CYS A 62 -3.77 3.24 6.91
CA CYS A 62 -5.04 3.15 7.63
C CYS A 62 -5.04 4.02 8.90
N ARG A 63 -3.96 4.01 9.69
CA ARG A 63 -3.85 4.84 10.91
C ARG A 63 -3.87 6.33 10.59
N LEU A 64 -3.09 6.77 9.60
CA LEU A 64 -3.02 8.18 9.23
C LEU A 64 -4.33 8.68 8.62
N TYR A 65 -4.96 7.91 7.72
CA TYR A 65 -6.25 8.28 7.16
C TYR A 65 -7.34 8.36 8.23
N ASN A 66 -7.39 7.43 9.18
CA ASN A 66 -8.32 7.51 10.30
C ASN A 66 -8.09 8.76 11.17
N LYS A 67 -6.85 9.17 11.36
CA LYS A 67 -6.50 10.40 12.10
C LYS A 67 -7.01 11.66 11.41
N VAL A 68 -6.87 11.72 10.07
CA VAL A 68 -7.25 12.92 9.32
C VAL A 68 -8.71 12.93 8.87
N LEU A 69 -9.38 11.79 8.87
CA LEU A 69 -10.77 11.62 8.44
C LEU A 69 -11.76 12.64 9.05
N PRO A 70 -11.68 13.00 10.35
CA PRO A 70 -12.57 14.01 10.93
C PRO A 70 -12.42 15.42 10.34
N ARG A 71 -11.29 15.71 9.65
CA ARG A 71 -11.04 17.00 9.02
C ARG A 71 -11.64 17.11 7.61
N ILE A 72 -12.12 16.01 7.05
CA ILE A 72 -12.71 15.97 5.70
C ILE A 72 -14.15 16.43 5.80
N THR A 73 -14.46 17.56 5.15
CA THR A 73 -15.81 18.16 5.12
C THR A 73 -16.63 17.75 3.91
N ASP A 74 -15.97 17.29 2.84
CA ASP A 74 -16.64 16.74 1.66
C ASP A 74 -17.11 15.32 1.95
N GLU A 75 -18.41 15.08 1.99
CA GLU A 75 -18.99 13.79 2.36
C GLU A 75 -18.68 12.67 1.35
N LYS A 76 -18.58 12.99 0.07
CA LYS A 76 -18.19 11.98 -0.95
C LYS A 76 -16.73 11.55 -0.73
N LEU A 77 -15.82 12.50 -0.58
CA LEU A 77 -14.42 12.23 -0.29
C LEU A 77 -14.26 11.44 1.02
N LYS A 78 -15.00 11.78 2.05
CA LYS A 78 -14.99 11.08 3.34
C LYS A 78 -15.41 9.61 3.19
N GLN A 79 -16.47 9.35 2.42
CA GLN A 79 -16.92 7.99 2.12
C GLN A 79 -15.86 7.21 1.32
N ASP A 80 -15.23 7.85 0.34
CA ASP A 80 -14.17 7.25 -0.47
C ASP A 80 -12.95 6.90 0.39
N VAL A 81 -12.50 7.80 1.27
CA VAL A 81 -11.41 7.54 2.21
C VAL A 81 -11.75 6.40 3.16
N GLN A 82 -12.99 6.34 3.69
CA GLN A 82 -13.42 5.21 4.52
C GLN A 82 -13.43 3.88 3.76
N ALA A 83 -13.82 3.88 2.50
CA ALA A 83 -13.80 2.70 1.66
C ALA A 83 -12.35 2.27 1.34
N PHE A 84 -11.47 3.23 1.08
CA PHE A 84 -10.04 3.02 0.85
C PHE A 84 -9.36 2.42 2.10
N ILE A 85 -9.59 2.97 3.30
CA ILE A 85 -9.08 2.40 4.56
C ILE A 85 -9.46 0.91 4.69
N ARG A 86 -10.70 0.55 4.36
CA ARG A 86 -11.12 -0.86 4.41
C ARG A 86 -10.42 -1.72 3.36
N GLN A 87 -10.20 -1.18 2.17
CA GLN A 87 -9.46 -1.86 1.10
C GLN A 87 -8.02 -2.12 1.53
N GLU A 88 -7.32 -1.09 2.02
CA GLU A 88 -5.94 -1.20 2.45
C GLU A 88 -5.75 -2.15 3.63
N ALA A 89 -6.68 -2.13 4.60
CA ALA A 89 -6.64 -3.09 5.71
C ALA A 89 -6.78 -4.54 5.23
N MET A 90 -7.59 -4.80 4.21
CA MET A 90 -7.74 -6.14 3.63
C MET A 90 -6.52 -6.53 2.81
N HIS A 91 -5.93 -5.60 2.08
CA HIS A 91 -4.71 -5.76 1.29
C HIS A 91 -3.52 -6.08 2.20
N ALA A 92 -3.30 -5.28 3.25
CA ALA A 92 -2.28 -5.53 4.27
C ALA A 92 -2.39 -6.94 4.90
N ASN A 93 -3.62 -7.39 5.16
CA ASN A 93 -3.84 -8.74 5.69
C ASN A 93 -3.49 -9.83 4.65
N ALA A 94 -3.77 -9.62 3.37
CA ALA A 94 -3.41 -10.56 2.31
C ALA A 94 -1.88 -10.71 2.20
N HIS A 95 -1.14 -9.59 2.19
CA HIS A 95 0.32 -9.61 2.20
C HIS A 95 0.90 -10.21 3.48
N THR A 96 0.27 -9.96 4.64
CA THR A 96 0.66 -10.60 5.91
C THR A 96 0.48 -12.11 5.84
N SER A 97 -0.61 -12.58 5.24
CA SER A 97 -0.85 -14.02 5.01
C SER A 97 0.21 -14.61 4.09
N ALA A 98 0.55 -13.95 2.97
CA ALA A 98 1.62 -14.38 2.09
C ALA A 98 2.97 -14.48 2.80
N ASN A 99 3.32 -13.51 3.63
CA ASN A 99 4.55 -13.55 4.44
C ASN A 99 4.60 -14.77 5.36
N LYS A 100 3.49 -15.08 6.02
CA LYS A 100 3.41 -16.17 6.99
C LYS A 100 3.25 -17.53 6.32
N GLU A 101 2.28 -17.66 5.42
CA GLU A 101 1.81 -18.94 4.90
C GLU A 101 2.59 -19.37 3.66
N TYR A 102 3.22 -18.43 2.97
CA TYR A 102 4.01 -18.70 1.78
C TYR A 102 5.52 -18.60 2.02
N LEU A 103 6.03 -17.45 2.45
CA LEU A 103 7.49 -17.25 2.60
C LEU A 103 8.04 -17.94 3.85
N SER A 104 7.52 -17.62 5.04
CA SER A 104 8.04 -18.19 6.31
C SER A 104 7.81 -19.70 6.41
N ALA A 105 6.70 -20.22 5.87
CA ALA A 105 6.44 -21.65 5.83
C ALA A 105 7.44 -22.43 4.96
N ARG A 106 8.17 -21.74 4.08
CA ARG A 106 9.26 -22.30 3.24
C ARG A 106 10.66 -21.99 3.79
N ASN A 107 10.73 -21.59 5.08
CA ASN A 107 11.97 -21.23 5.78
C ASN A 107 12.73 -20.05 5.15
N ILE A 108 12.04 -19.15 4.46
CA ILE A 108 12.62 -17.89 4.00
C ILE A 108 12.58 -16.92 5.18
N ASP A 109 13.76 -16.51 5.66
CA ASP A 109 13.89 -15.55 6.75
C ASP A 109 13.62 -14.14 6.23
N ILE A 110 12.47 -13.59 6.61
CA ILE A 110 12.04 -12.23 6.26
C ILE A 110 12.04 -11.30 7.47
N GLN A 111 12.42 -11.79 8.67
CA GLN A 111 12.24 -11.03 9.91
C GLN A 111 12.95 -9.68 9.88
N ARG A 112 14.18 -9.65 9.38
CA ARG A 112 14.94 -8.39 9.27
C ARG A 112 14.24 -7.34 8.42
N ASN A 113 13.61 -7.75 7.31
CA ASN A 113 12.89 -6.84 6.41
C ASN A 113 11.63 -6.30 7.09
N LEU A 114 10.87 -7.18 7.77
CA LEU A 114 9.71 -6.79 8.55
C LEU A 114 10.08 -5.80 9.66
N ASP A 115 11.18 -6.02 10.38
CA ASP A 115 11.65 -5.14 11.44
C ASP A 115 12.02 -3.75 10.91
N ILE A 116 12.70 -3.67 9.76
CA ILE A 116 13.05 -2.40 9.10
C ILE A 116 11.77 -1.65 8.70
N MET A 117 10.81 -2.32 8.09
CA MET A 117 9.56 -1.69 7.68
C MET A 117 8.72 -1.25 8.88
N ASN A 118 8.63 -2.08 9.92
CA ASN A 118 7.99 -1.70 11.16
C ASN A 118 8.65 -0.47 11.78
N TYR A 119 9.98 -0.44 11.88
CA TYR A 119 10.70 0.72 12.40
C TYR A 119 10.41 1.99 11.58
N LEU A 120 10.42 1.91 10.25
CA LEU A 120 10.12 3.05 9.39
C LEU A 120 8.73 3.62 9.69
N PHE A 121 7.70 2.78 9.72
CA PHE A 121 6.30 3.22 9.80
C PHE A 121 5.78 3.41 11.24
N THR A 122 6.44 2.83 12.25
CA THR A 122 6.02 2.99 13.66
C THR A 122 6.94 3.90 14.46
N THR A 123 8.12 4.24 13.94
CA THR A 123 9.08 5.12 14.62
C THR A 123 9.37 6.36 13.80
N ALA A 124 9.93 6.23 12.59
CA ALA A 124 10.35 7.39 11.80
C ALA A 124 9.15 8.21 11.26
N LEU A 125 8.13 7.52 10.75
CA LEU A 125 6.90 8.13 10.20
C LEU A 125 5.70 8.08 11.16
N ALA A 126 5.95 7.84 12.45
CA ALA A 126 4.92 7.83 13.48
C ALA A 126 4.29 9.21 13.71
N ASP A 127 3.21 9.27 14.47
CA ASP A 127 2.65 10.54 14.95
C ASP A 127 3.63 11.34 15.82
N LYS A 128 4.47 10.59 16.56
CA LYS A 128 5.59 11.11 17.35
C LYS A 128 6.88 10.49 16.79
N PRO A 129 7.49 11.10 15.76
CA PRO A 129 8.69 10.54 15.14
C PRO A 129 9.82 10.44 16.17
N PHE A 130 10.42 9.25 16.29
CA PHE A 130 11.47 8.93 17.26
C PHE A 130 11.06 9.27 18.71
N ASP A 131 9.78 9.00 19.06
CA ASP A 131 9.15 9.30 20.36
C ASP A 131 9.15 10.80 20.75
N LYS A 132 9.37 11.69 19.79
CA LYS A 132 9.37 13.14 20.00
C LYS A 132 8.05 13.76 19.57
N GLU A 133 7.50 14.63 20.43
CA GLU A 133 6.32 15.42 20.09
C GLU A 133 6.64 16.34 18.90
N VAL A 134 5.78 16.29 17.89
CA VAL A 134 5.82 17.29 16.83
C VAL A 134 5.18 18.57 17.38
N PRO A 135 5.88 19.73 17.33
CA PRO A 135 5.30 20.99 17.80
C PRO A 135 3.93 21.25 17.19
N GLN A 136 2.98 21.73 17.98
CA GLN A 136 1.59 21.90 17.55
C GLN A 136 1.45 22.70 16.24
N PHE A 137 2.28 23.71 16.03
CA PHE A 137 2.27 24.52 14.82
C PHE A 137 2.81 23.78 13.57
N LEU A 138 3.45 22.63 13.73
CA LEU A 138 3.95 21.76 12.64
C LEU A 138 3.12 20.48 12.45
N GLN A 139 2.11 20.23 13.29
CA GLN A 139 1.32 18.99 13.21
C GLN A 139 0.64 18.80 11.85
N GLU A 140 0.07 19.89 11.32
CA GLU A 140 -0.59 19.84 10.03
C GLU A 140 0.39 19.55 8.89
N GLN A 141 1.57 20.19 8.90
CA GLN A 141 2.62 19.98 7.90
C GLN A 141 3.17 18.56 7.98
N TRP A 142 3.30 18.00 9.18
CA TRP A 142 3.71 16.62 9.38
C TRP A 142 2.68 15.64 8.85
N ASP A 143 1.40 15.86 9.13
CA ASP A 143 0.32 15.04 8.58
C ASP A 143 0.28 15.15 7.04
N LEU A 144 0.41 16.35 6.47
CA LEU A 144 0.45 16.57 5.01
C LEU A 144 1.66 15.92 4.35
N PHE A 145 2.84 16.00 4.98
CA PHE A 145 4.03 15.31 4.48
C PHE A 145 3.79 13.80 4.40
N ARG A 146 3.27 13.20 5.46
CA ARG A 146 2.98 11.76 5.51
C ARG A 146 1.91 11.35 4.49
N LEU A 147 0.86 12.15 4.31
CA LEU A 147 -0.13 11.93 3.24
C LEU A 147 0.51 12.02 1.86
N GLY A 148 1.46 12.92 1.65
CA GLY A 148 2.24 13.03 0.43
C GLY A 148 3.10 11.77 0.17
N VAL A 149 3.69 11.20 1.22
CA VAL A 149 4.41 9.91 1.14
C VAL A 149 3.45 8.80 0.69
N ILE A 150 2.27 8.69 1.31
CA ILE A 150 1.26 7.71 0.89
C ILE A 150 0.89 7.90 -0.59
N ALA A 151 0.54 9.11 -0.98
CA ALA A 151 0.15 9.39 -2.37
C ALA A 151 1.25 9.02 -3.38
N THR A 152 2.51 9.20 -3.01
CA THR A 152 3.66 8.81 -3.85
C THR A 152 3.79 7.29 -3.95
N VAL A 153 3.71 6.59 -2.83
CA VAL A 153 3.78 5.12 -2.78
C VAL A 153 2.63 4.53 -3.59
N GLU A 154 1.40 4.97 -3.36
CA GLU A 154 0.22 4.52 -4.08
C GLU A 154 0.33 4.75 -5.60
N HIS A 155 0.83 5.91 -6.01
CA HIS A 155 1.05 6.17 -7.43
C HIS A 155 2.06 5.19 -8.04
N MET A 156 3.18 4.94 -7.35
CA MET A 156 4.21 4.01 -7.82
C MET A 156 3.70 2.58 -7.85
N THR A 157 2.99 2.13 -6.82
CA THR A 157 2.44 0.76 -6.75
C THR A 157 1.33 0.55 -7.77
N CYS A 158 0.50 1.56 -8.06
CA CYS A 158 -0.48 1.49 -9.16
C CYS A 158 0.20 1.31 -10.53
N VAL A 159 1.30 2.02 -10.80
CA VAL A 159 2.05 1.86 -12.06
C VAL A 159 2.68 0.48 -12.14
N LEU A 160 3.32 0.04 -11.06
CA LEU A 160 3.95 -1.28 -10.97
C LEU A 160 2.90 -2.41 -11.08
N GLY A 161 1.80 -2.29 -10.36
CA GLY A 161 0.70 -3.24 -10.39
C GLY A 161 0.07 -3.37 -11.78
N LYS A 162 -0.14 -2.23 -12.47
CA LYS A 162 -0.61 -2.25 -13.85
C LYS A 162 0.37 -2.98 -14.78
N TYR A 163 1.67 -2.74 -14.62
CA TYR A 163 2.70 -3.45 -15.38
C TYR A 163 2.68 -4.94 -15.08
N ALA A 164 2.64 -5.32 -13.81
CA ALA A 164 2.64 -6.72 -13.40
C ALA A 164 1.39 -7.46 -13.90
N LEU A 165 0.19 -6.90 -13.70
CA LEU A 165 -1.08 -7.55 -14.03
C LEU A 165 -1.34 -7.68 -15.54
N TYR A 166 -0.84 -6.76 -16.36
CA TYR A 166 -1.10 -6.77 -17.81
C TYR A 166 0.10 -7.21 -18.66
N ASN A 167 1.18 -7.66 -18.02
CA ASN A 167 2.38 -8.09 -18.72
C ASN A 167 2.26 -9.58 -19.11
N LYS A 168 1.90 -9.83 -20.36
CA LYS A 168 1.79 -11.19 -20.92
C LYS A 168 3.08 -11.99 -20.87
N ARG A 169 4.23 -11.34 -20.65
CA ARG A 169 5.51 -12.02 -20.56
C ARG A 169 5.58 -12.99 -19.37
N TRP A 170 4.78 -12.80 -18.33
CA TRP A 170 4.70 -13.77 -17.23
C TRP A 170 4.14 -15.11 -17.70
N GLU A 171 3.08 -15.08 -18.51
CA GLU A 171 2.50 -16.29 -19.12
C GLU A 171 3.50 -16.97 -20.06
N GLU A 172 4.22 -16.20 -20.90
CA GLU A 172 5.25 -16.71 -21.81
C GLU A 172 6.42 -17.36 -21.06
N LEU A 173 6.75 -16.90 -19.88
CA LEU A 173 7.78 -17.44 -19.00
C LEU A 173 7.28 -18.63 -18.16
N GLY A 174 6.00 -18.96 -18.23
CA GLY A 174 5.39 -20.05 -17.47
C GLY A 174 5.23 -19.72 -15.98
N ALA A 175 5.01 -18.44 -15.63
CA ALA A 175 4.76 -18.03 -14.25
C ALA A 175 3.58 -18.79 -13.66
N ASP A 176 3.64 -19.09 -12.37
CA ASP A 176 2.56 -19.75 -11.66
C ASP A 176 1.31 -18.86 -11.64
N PRO A 177 0.15 -19.34 -12.11
CA PRO A 177 -1.05 -18.54 -12.24
C PRO A 177 -1.72 -18.17 -10.90
N GLU A 178 -1.34 -18.84 -9.80
CA GLU A 178 -1.88 -18.56 -8.45
C GLU A 178 -1.14 -17.41 -7.76
N TRP A 179 0.05 -17.04 -8.25
CA TRP A 179 0.82 -15.91 -7.76
C TRP A 179 0.46 -14.61 -8.50
#